data_2931d574692ce7c120201c69917b9325
#
_entry.id   2931d574692ce7c120201c69917b9325
#
_cell.length_a   1.000
_cell.length_b   1.000
_cell.length_c   1.000
_cell.angle_alpha   90.00
_cell.angle_beta   90.00
_cell.angle_gamma   90.00
#
_symmetry.space_group_name_H-M   'P 1'
#
loop_
_entity.id
_entity.type
_entity.pdbx_description
1 polymer ?
#
loop_
_entity_poly.entity_id
_entity_poly.type
_entity_poly.pdbx_seq_one_letter_code
_entity_poly.pdbx_strand_id
1 'polypeptide(L)'
;IRDCFSSIPKQLSKENKKFQYSLVKKGSTASQYLGSLQWIEDAGIISRCYNLSTPELPLSGNAIPDIFKVYMNDTGLFVAMLDDGTQFDILQGNLYSYKGAIFENLIAGIFQKMGRKLYYFHKDSGLEVDFVIRYRGKATLVEVKAANGNTKSTKTILKNKDKYHVE
;
A
#
# COMPACT_ATOMS: atom_id res chain seq x y z
N ILE A 1 4.36 -15.60 13.36
CA ILE A 1 3.09 -15.03 12.87
C ILE A 1 2.72 -13.81 13.70
N ARG A 2 2.59 -13.92 15.04
CA ARG A 2 2.17 -12.79 15.90
C ARG A 2 3.01 -11.53 15.69
N ASP A 3 4.34 -11.62 15.76
CA ASP A 3 5.23 -10.47 15.59
C ASP A 3 5.05 -9.79 14.22
N CYS A 4 4.91 -10.60 13.16
CA CYS A 4 4.66 -10.13 11.82
C CYS A 4 3.34 -9.34 11.75
N PHE A 5 2.24 -9.94 12.24
CA PHE A 5 0.92 -9.32 12.28
C PHE A 5 0.93 -8.00 13.05
N SER A 6 1.49 -7.99 14.28
CA SER A 6 1.54 -6.79 15.12
C SER A 6 2.40 -5.66 14.55
N SER A 7 3.32 -5.97 13.63
CA SER A 7 4.17 -4.95 12.99
C SER A 7 3.48 -4.18 11.87
N ILE A 8 2.40 -4.73 11.28
CA ILE A 8 1.77 -4.19 10.07
C ILE A 8 1.23 -2.76 10.26
N PRO A 9 0.42 -2.45 11.30
CA PRO A 9 -0.11 -1.10 11.47
C PRO A 9 0.98 -0.04 11.58
N LYS A 10 2.04 -0.33 12.32
CA LYS A 10 3.19 0.55 12.47
C LYS A 10 3.93 0.80 11.15
N GLN A 11 4.00 -0.20 10.28
CA GLN A 11 4.64 -0.07 8.97
C GLN A 11 3.76 0.71 7.99
N LEU A 12 2.44 0.50 8.03
CA LEU A 12 1.47 1.26 7.23
C LEU A 12 1.42 2.76 7.60
N SER A 13 1.65 3.08 8.86
CA SER A 13 1.59 4.46 9.38
C SER A 13 2.85 5.27 9.07
N LYS A 14 3.90 4.66 8.51
CA LYS A 14 5.13 5.35 8.13
C LYS A 14 4.97 6.04 6.78
N GLU A 15 5.79 7.06 6.56
CA GLU A 15 5.89 7.77 5.29
C GLU A 15 6.32 6.81 4.16
N ASN A 16 7.38 6.00 4.41
CA ASN A 16 7.75 4.90 3.53
C ASN A 16 7.02 3.62 3.96
N LYS A 17 5.96 3.28 3.24
CA LYS A 17 5.08 2.13 3.52
C LYS A 17 5.57 0.80 2.94
N LYS A 18 6.75 0.76 2.31
CA LYS A 18 7.39 -0.49 1.87
C LYS A 18 7.57 -1.42 3.06
N PHE A 19 7.07 -2.64 2.95
CA PHE A 19 7.20 -3.63 4.03
C PHE A 19 8.66 -4.00 4.26
N GLN A 20 9.11 -3.94 5.51
CA GLN A 20 10.47 -4.23 5.91
C GLN A 20 10.48 -5.31 6.98
N TYR A 21 11.08 -6.46 6.68
CA TYR A 21 11.20 -7.56 7.65
C TYR A 21 12.01 -7.20 8.88
N SER A 22 13.02 -6.33 8.74
CA SER A 22 13.82 -5.81 9.86
C SER A 22 13.02 -5.01 10.88
N LEU A 23 11.83 -4.51 10.50
CA LEU A 23 10.91 -3.81 11.40
C LEU A 23 9.95 -4.74 12.15
N VAL A 24 9.83 -6.00 11.73
CA VAL A 24 9.08 -7.02 12.48
C VAL A 24 9.80 -7.30 13.79
N LYS A 25 11.11 -7.56 13.72
CA LYS A 25 12.01 -7.71 14.87
C LYS A 25 13.40 -7.27 14.44
N LYS A 26 14.14 -6.59 15.32
CA LYS A 26 15.50 -6.13 15.02
C LYS A 26 16.38 -7.28 14.51
N GLY A 27 16.99 -7.09 13.34
CA GLY A 27 17.86 -8.08 12.71
C GLY A 27 17.13 -9.21 11.97
N SER A 28 15.81 -9.14 11.81
CA SER A 28 15.04 -10.16 11.08
C SER A 28 15.27 -10.07 9.57
N THR A 29 15.23 -11.23 8.93
CA THR A 29 15.38 -11.41 7.48
C THR A 29 14.07 -11.87 6.82
N ALA A 30 13.97 -11.72 5.51
CA ALA A 30 12.83 -12.22 4.74
C ALA A 30 12.60 -13.72 4.94
N SER A 31 13.67 -14.53 4.97
CA SER A 31 13.58 -15.99 5.15
C SER A 31 12.86 -16.41 6.44
N GLN A 32 12.96 -15.60 7.50
CA GLN A 32 12.34 -15.91 8.79
C GLN A 32 10.84 -15.62 8.82
N TYR A 33 10.37 -14.63 8.09
CA TYR A 33 9.00 -14.12 8.20
C TYR A 33 8.16 -14.22 6.92
N LEU A 34 8.75 -14.61 5.78
CA LEU A 34 8.03 -14.78 4.51
C LEU A 34 6.85 -15.74 4.67
N GLY A 35 7.08 -16.92 5.28
CA GLY A 35 6.02 -17.89 5.54
C GLY A 35 4.95 -17.38 6.50
N SER A 36 5.34 -16.58 7.52
CA SER A 36 4.38 -15.95 8.43
C SER A 36 3.50 -14.93 7.72
N LEU A 37 4.09 -14.11 6.84
CA LEU A 37 3.36 -13.11 6.07
C LEU A 37 2.43 -13.78 5.05
N GLN A 38 2.91 -14.85 4.38
CA GLN A 38 2.10 -15.64 3.45
C GLN A 38 0.89 -16.25 4.15
N TRP A 39 1.08 -16.82 5.34
CA TRP A 39 -0.02 -17.40 6.11
C TRP A 39 -1.09 -16.37 6.48
N ILE A 40 -0.69 -15.14 6.88
CA ILE A 40 -1.62 -14.06 7.21
C ILE A 40 -2.39 -13.61 5.95
N GLU A 41 -1.72 -13.60 4.78
CA GLU A 41 -2.36 -13.27 3.49
C GLU A 41 -3.33 -14.37 3.06
N ASP A 42 -2.94 -15.65 3.15
CA ASP A 42 -3.80 -16.80 2.80
C ASP A 42 -5.03 -16.89 3.73
N ALA A 43 -4.90 -16.43 4.98
CA ALA A 43 -6.03 -16.27 5.90
C ALA A 43 -6.96 -15.10 5.54
N GLY A 44 -6.66 -14.34 4.49
CA GLY A 44 -7.48 -13.21 4.04
C GLY A 44 -7.43 -11.98 4.95
N ILE A 45 -6.43 -11.88 5.83
CA ILE A 45 -6.31 -10.77 6.79
C ILE A 45 -5.61 -9.57 6.14
N ILE A 46 -4.68 -9.82 5.25
CA ILE A 46 -3.89 -8.80 4.55
C ILE A 46 -3.86 -9.05 3.05
N SER A 47 -3.43 -8.02 2.32
CA SER A 47 -3.08 -8.11 0.90
C SER A 47 -1.76 -7.42 0.63
N ARG A 48 -0.90 -8.03 -0.18
CA ARG A 48 0.32 -7.41 -0.68
C ARG A 48 0.01 -6.54 -1.90
N CYS A 49 0.58 -5.34 -1.91
CA CYS A 49 0.55 -4.40 -3.01
C CYS A 49 1.96 -4.26 -3.58
N TYR A 50 2.20 -4.79 -4.78
CA TYR A 50 3.54 -4.91 -5.35
C TYR A 50 3.97 -3.65 -6.05
N ASN A 51 5.25 -3.28 -5.88
CA ASN A 51 5.84 -2.20 -6.68
C ASN A 51 5.97 -2.63 -8.14
N LEU A 52 5.75 -1.69 -9.05
CA LEU A 52 5.97 -1.89 -10.47
C LEU A 52 7.33 -1.32 -10.90
N SER A 53 8.04 -2.02 -11.77
CA SER A 53 9.23 -1.49 -12.44
C SER A 53 8.86 -0.36 -13.40
N THR A 54 7.70 -0.49 -14.05
CA THR A 54 7.06 0.54 -14.88
C THR A 54 5.53 0.43 -14.74
N PRO A 55 4.77 1.57 -14.74
CA PRO A 55 3.33 1.54 -14.52
C PRO A 55 2.54 1.25 -15.82
N GLU A 56 2.92 0.22 -16.56
CA GLU A 56 2.32 -0.19 -17.83
C GLU A 56 1.72 -1.60 -17.80
N LEU A 57 0.88 -1.91 -18.79
CA LEU A 57 0.32 -3.26 -18.95
C LEU A 57 1.32 -4.19 -19.65
N PRO A 58 1.37 -5.50 -19.24
CA PRO A 58 0.58 -6.12 -18.20
C PRO A 58 1.16 -5.82 -16.80
N LEU A 59 0.34 -5.36 -15.84
CA LEU A 59 0.81 -4.98 -14.49
C LEU A 59 1.53 -6.12 -13.77
N SER A 60 1.03 -7.35 -13.89
CA SER A 60 1.65 -8.52 -13.24
C SER A 60 3.05 -8.84 -13.79
N GLY A 61 3.31 -8.55 -15.07
CA GLY A 61 4.61 -8.75 -15.70
C GLY A 61 5.66 -7.73 -15.24
N ASN A 62 5.20 -6.58 -14.77
CA ASN A 62 6.05 -5.49 -14.29
C ASN A 62 6.18 -5.46 -12.76
N ALA A 63 5.53 -6.39 -12.04
CA ALA A 63 5.59 -6.45 -10.59
C ALA A 63 6.98 -6.92 -10.10
N ILE A 64 7.49 -6.25 -9.08
CA ILE A 64 8.74 -6.62 -8.40
C ILE A 64 8.38 -7.44 -7.16
N PRO A 65 8.64 -8.77 -7.12
CA PRO A 65 8.13 -9.66 -6.07
C PRO A 65 8.60 -9.30 -4.65
N ASP A 66 9.82 -8.79 -4.52
CA ASP A 66 10.45 -8.51 -3.23
C ASP A 66 10.18 -7.09 -2.72
N ILE A 67 9.45 -6.27 -3.48
CA ILE A 67 9.16 -4.89 -3.13
C ILE A 67 7.65 -4.69 -3.09
N PHE A 68 7.08 -4.62 -1.89
CA PHE A 68 5.64 -4.49 -1.71
C PHE A 68 5.29 -3.69 -0.46
N LYS A 69 4.09 -3.12 -0.46
CA LYS A 69 3.37 -2.62 0.71
C LYS A 69 2.42 -3.72 1.21
N VAL A 70 1.99 -3.65 2.47
CA VAL A 70 1.01 -4.58 3.04
C VAL A 70 -0.18 -3.77 3.54
N TYR A 71 -1.39 -4.08 3.10
CA TYR A 71 -2.62 -3.48 3.58
C TYR A 71 -3.46 -4.49 4.35
N MET A 72 -4.19 -4.01 5.37
CA MET A 72 -5.18 -4.82 6.08
C MET A 72 -6.47 -4.90 5.24
N ASN A 73 -7.03 -6.09 5.07
CA ASN A 73 -8.27 -6.26 4.30
C ASN A 73 -9.49 -5.68 5.02
N ASP A 74 -9.38 -5.52 6.35
CA ASP A 74 -10.35 -4.83 7.19
C ASP A 74 -9.73 -3.56 7.78
N THR A 75 -10.26 -2.39 7.37
CA THR A 75 -9.78 -1.09 7.88
C THR A 75 -10.20 -0.87 9.33
N GLY A 76 -11.29 -1.47 9.80
CA GLY A 76 -11.68 -1.42 11.21
C GLY A 76 -10.67 -2.17 12.08
N LEU A 77 -10.21 -3.35 11.63
CA LEU A 77 -9.15 -4.09 12.29
C LEU A 77 -7.83 -3.29 12.29
N PHE A 78 -7.48 -2.63 11.18
CA PHE A 78 -6.32 -1.75 11.14
C PHE A 78 -6.41 -0.65 12.21
N VAL A 79 -7.54 0.05 12.29
CA VAL A 79 -7.77 1.12 13.29
C VAL A 79 -7.74 0.57 14.72
N ALA A 80 -8.31 -0.62 14.96
CA ALA A 80 -8.31 -1.25 16.27
C ALA A 80 -6.90 -1.67 16.75
N MET A 81 -5.95 -1.80 15.84
CA MET A 81 -4.55 -2.14 16.14
C MET A 81 -3.64 -0.90 16.27
N LEU A 82 -4.16 0.30 16.09
CA LEU A 82 -3.44 1.55 16.36
C LEU A 82 -3.37 1.84 17.87
N ASP A 83 -2.73 2.95 18.22
CA ASP A 83 -2.56 3.35 19.63
C ASP A 83 -3.91 3.53 20.34
N ASP A 84 -3.91 3.30 21.65
CA ASP A 84 -5.08 3.44 22.51
C ASP A 84 -5.71 4.84 22.35
N GLY A 85 -7.03 4.88 22.21
CA GLY A 85 -7.79 6.12 22.02
C GLY A 85 -7.94 6.57 20.56
N THR A 86 -7.19 5.99 19.62
CA THR A 86 -7.27 6.37 18.18
C THR A 86 -8.68 6.26 17.62
N GLN A 87 -9.46 5.25 18.03
CA GLN A 87 -10.85 5.08 17.60
C GLN A 87 -11.72 6.28 18.04
N PHE A 88 -11.51 6.76 19.28
CA PHE A 88 -12.21 7.92 19.81
C PHE A 88 -11.79 9.19 19.08
N ASP A 89 -10.50 9.38 18.83
CA ASP A 89 -9.98 10.51 18.06
C ASP A 89 -10.60 10.58 16.66
N ILE A 90 -10.69 9.43 15.99
CA ILE A 90 -11.33 9.33 14.66
C ILE A 90 -12.81 9.75 14.73
N LEU A 91 -13.55 9.32 15.73
CA LEU A 91 -14.95 9.72 15.94
C LEU A 91 -15.10 11.23 16.18
N GLN A 92 -14.09 11.87 16.78
CA GLN A 92 -14.03 13.33 16.94
C GLN A 92 -13.54 14.08 15.69
N GLY A 93 -13.22 13.35 14.60
CA GLY A 93 -12.69 13.92 13.36
C GLY A 93 -11.17 14.16 13.37
N ASN A 94 -10.47 13.73 14.40
CA ASN A 94 -9.03 13.89 14.57
C ASN A 94 -8.27 12.66 14.05
N LEU A 95 -7.94 12.64 12.78
CA LEU A 95 -7.22 11.53 12.14
C LEU A 95 -5.69 11.63 12.27
N TYR A 96 -5.19 12.80 12.68
CA TYR A 96 -3.75 13.11 12.86
C TYR A 96 -2.87 12.55 11.71
N SER A 97 -1.72 11.98 12.06
CA SER A 97 -0.77 11.38 11.13
C SER A 97 -1.28 10.08 10.47
N TYR A 98 -2.29 9.41 11.04
CA TYR A 98 -2.87 8.18 10.48
C TYR A 98 -3.79 8.41 9.28
N LYS A 99 -4.21 9.66 9.03
CA LYS A 99 -5.20 9.99 7.99
C LYS A 99 -4.86 9.38 6.63
N GLY A 100 -3.64 9.59 6.14
CA GLY A 100 -3.20 9.04 4.86
C GLY A 100 -3.22 7.51 4.83
N ALA A 101 -2.71 6.87 5.89
CA ALA A 101 -2.65 5.41 5.99
C ALA A 101 -4.06 4.78 6.02
N ILE A 102 -4.99 5.38 6.75
CA ILE A 102 -6.38 4.90 6.84
C ILE A 102 -7.07 4.99 5.48
N PHE A 103 -6.95 6.12 4.77
CA PHE A 103 -7.58 6.30 3.46
C PHE A 103 -6.96 5.36 2.40
N GLU A 104 -5.64 5.21 2.36
CA GLU A 104 -5.01 4.25 1.45
C GLU A 104 -5.45 2.81 1.76
N ASN A 105 -5.48 2.43 3.04
CA ASN A 105 -5.92 1.10 3.44
C ASN A 105 -7.38 0.85 3.03
N LEU A 106 -8.25 1.84 3.17
CA LEU A 106 -9.65 1.76 2.74
C LEU A 106 -9.76 1.52 1.23
N ILE A 107 -9.01 2.28 0.42
CA ILE A 107 -9.00 2.11 -1.05
C ILE A 107 -8.40 0.76 -1.45
N ALA A 108 -7.34 0.30 -0.78
CA ALA A 108 -6.78 -1.05 -1.00
C ALA A 108 -7.83 -2.13 -0.74
N GLY A 109 -8.57 -2.03 0.37
CA GLY A 109 -9.66 -2.95 0.71
C GLY A 109 -10.81 -2.93 -0.31
N ILE A 110 -11.15 -1.77 -0.87
CA ILE A 110 -12.15 -1.65 -1.95
C ILE A 110 -11.66 -2.40 -3.20
N PHE A 111 -10.43 -2.16 -3.64
CA PHE A 111 -9.88 -2.84 -4.82
C PHE A 111 -9.77 -4.36 -4.61
N GLN A 112 -9.39 -4.80 -3.43
CA GLN A 112 -9.33 -6.22 -3.08
C GLN A 112 -10.73 -6.87 -3.15
N LYS A 113 -11.77 -6.22 -2.62
CA LYS A 113 -13.17 -6.70 -2.69
C LYS A 113 -13.71 -6.73 -4.13
N MET A 114 -13.14 -5.93 -5.03
CA MET A 114 -13.40 -5.97 -6.48
C MET A 114 -12.61 -7.08 -7.20
N GLY A 115 -11.88 -7.93 -6.48
CA GLY A 115 -11.04 -9.00 -7.05
C GLY A 115 -9.78 -8.51 -7.74
N ARG A 116 -9.34 -7.28 -7.46
CA ARG A 116 -8.13 -6.71 -8.08
C ARG A 116 -6.89 -7.09 -7.29
N LYS A 117 -5.83 -7.48 -8.00
CA LYS A 117 -4.47 -7.49 -7.43
C LYS A 117 -4.01 -6.06 -7.27
N LEU A 118 -3.29 -5.79 -6.16
CA LEU A 118 -2.84 -4.45 -5.83
C LEU A 118 -1.44 -4.21 -6.36
N TYR A 119 -1.26 -3.06 -7.00
CA TYR A 119 0.03 -2.58 -7.50
C TYR A 119 0.16 -1.09 -7.18
N TYR A 120 1.39 -0.65 -6.92
CA TYR A 120 1.76 0.75 -6.79
C TYR A 120 3.01 1.03 -7.64
N PHE A 121 3.37 2.29 -7.79
CA PHE A 121 4.57 2.65 -8.50
C PHE A 121 5.41 3.60 -7.65
N HIS A 122 6.66 3.21 -7.41
CA HIS A 122 7.62 4.04 -6.69
C HIS A 122 9.01 3.88 -7.31
N LYS A 123 9.70 5.01 -7.46
CA LYS A 123 11.11 5.08 -7.85
C LYS A 123 11.93 5.83 -6.81
N ASP A 124 13.20 5.49 -6.69
CA ASP A 124 14.16 6.14 -5.78
C ASP A 124 14.33 7.64 -6.09
N SER A 125 13.97 8.07 -7.31
CA SER A 125 13.90 9.49 -7.72
C SER A 125 12.77 10.28 -7.03
N GLY A 126 11.98 9.65 -6.16
CA GLY A 126 10.87 10.27 -5.44
C GLY A 126 9.53 10.30 -6.20
N LEU A 127 9.44 9.63 -7.36
CA LEU A 127 8.15 9.42 -8.02
C LEU A 127 7.37 8.33 -7.27
N GLU A 128 6.18 8.65 -6.79
CA GLU A 128 5.29 7.70 -6.13
C GLU A 128 3.85 7.90 -6.59
N VAL A 129 3.15 6.78 -6.85
CA VAL A 129 1.72 6.70 -7.12
C VAL A 129 1.14 5.62 -6.23
N ASP A 130 0.10 5.93 -5.49
CA ASP A 130 -0.46 5.06 -4.44
C ASP A 130 -0.97 3.74 -4.99
N PHE A 131 -1.69 3.75 -6.14
CA PHE A 131 -2.09 2.53 -6.83
C PHE A 131 -2.03 2.67 -8.34
N VAL A 132 -1.76 1.55 -9.01
CA VAL A 132 -1.89 1.40 -10.46
C VAL A 132 -2.85 0.26 -10.75
N ILE A 133 -3.91 0.54 -11.50
CA ILE A 133 -4.93 -0.45 -11.83
C ILE A 133 -5.10 -0.57 -13.35
N ARG A 134 -5.61 -1.71 -13.82
CA ARG A 134 -6.14 -1.80 -15.17
C ARG A 134 -7.59 -1.33 -15.19
N TYR A 135 -7.87 -0.25 -15.90
CA TYR A 135 -9.22 0.27 -16.08
C TYR A 135 -9.47 0.57 -17.55
N ARG A 136 -10.57 0.06 -18.10
CA ARG A 136 -10.95 0.19 -19.54
C ARG A 136 -9.81 -0.17 -20.51
N GLY A 137 -9.04 -1.22 -20.19
CA GLY A 137 -7.93 -1.67 -21.04
C GLY A 137 -6.61 -0.91 -20.90
N LYS A 138 -6.54 0.09 -20.01
CA LYS A 138 -5.38 0.98 -19.82
C LYS A 138 -4.80 0.87 -18.42
N ALA A 139 -3.49 1.14 -18.27
CA ALA A 139 -2.87 1.35 -16.96
C ALA A 139 -3.31 2.71 -16.44
N THR A 140 -4.02 2.71 -15.32
CA THR A 140 -4.62 3.90 -14.71
C THR A 140 -3.99 4.17 -13.36
N LEU A 141 -3.48 5.40 -13.18
CA LEU A 141 -2.87 5.86 -11.96
C LEU A 141 -3.95 6.33 -10.97
N VAL A 142 -3.83 5.91 -9.72
CA VAL A 142 -4.75 6.30 -8.65
C VAL A 142 -3.97 6.91 -7.50
N GLU A 143 -4.29 8.16 -7.16
CA GLU A 143 -3.77 8.90 -6.02
C GLU A 143 -4.83 9.02 -4.95
N VAL A 144 -4.48 8.68 -3.73
CA VAL A 144 -5.37 8.78 -2.57
C VAL A 144 -5.01 10.02 -1.78
N LYS A 145 -5.93 10.98 -1.71
CA LYS A 145 -5.72 12.22 -0.96
C LYS A 145 -6.84 12.41 0.08
N ALA A 146 -6.43 12.56 1.31
CA ALA A 146 -7.36 12.82 2.42
C ALA A 146 -7.84 14.28 2.48
N ALA A 147 -7.23 15.16 1.69
CA ALA A 147 -7.57 16.57 1.46
C ALA A 147 -7.00 17.01 0.12
N ASN A 148 -7.16 18.28 -0.27
CA ASN A 148 -6.48 18.84 -1.44
C ASN A 148 -4.98 18.64 -1.32
N GLY A 149 -4.41 17.72 -2.06
CA GLY A 149 -3.03 17.29 -2.00
C GLY A 149 -2.26 17.54 -3.29
N ASN A 150 -0.94 17.43 -3.19
CA ASN A 150 -0.05 17.57 -4.32
C ASN A 150 -0.02 16.26 -5.14
N THR A 151 -0.24 16.38 -6.44
CA THR A 151 -0.21 15.27 -7.42
C THR A 151 1.01 15.38 -8.35
N LYS A 152 2.16 15.85 -7.83
CA LYS A 152 3.37 16.08 -8.66
C LYS A 152 3.82 14.82 -9.40
N SER A 153 3.87 13.68 -8.70
CA SER A 153 4.31 12.41 -9.29
C SER A 153 3.41 11.98 -10.44
N THR A 154 2.10 11.96 -10.23
CA THR A 154 1.11 11.65 -11.28
C THR A 154 1.22 12.59 -12.46
N LYS A 155 1.32 13.91 -12.21
CA LYS A 155 1.51 14.90 -13.27
C LYS A 155 2.81 14.69 -14.04
N THR A 156 3.90 14.32 -13.37
CA THR A 156 5.20 14.03 -13.99
C THR A 156 5.11 12.80 -14.89
N ILE A 157 4.46 11.74 -14.43
CA ILE A 157 4.26 10.52 -15.22
C ILE A 157 3.39 10.83 -16.46
N LEU A 158 2.28 11.52 -16.26
CA LEU A 158 1.37 11.91 -17.36
C LEU A 158 2.00 12.85 -18.38
N LYS A 159 2.95 13.71 -17.99
CA LYS A 159 3.73 14.54 -18.93
C LYS A 159 4.72 13.73 -19.76
N ASN A 160 5.13 12.58 -19.28
CA ASN A 160 6.08 11.69 -19.95
C ASN A 160 5.38 10.36 -20.35
N LYS A 161 4.19 10.46 -20.93
CA LYS A 161 3.35 9.31 -21.28
C LYS A 161 4.07 8.27 -22.13
N ASP A 162 4.85 8.71 -23.12
CA ASP A 162 5.59 7.82 -24.02
C ASP A 162 6.63 6.98 -23.27
N LYS A 163 7.24 7.55 -22.21
CA LYS A 163 8.22 6.85 -21.37
C LYS A 163 7.58 5.84 -20.42
N TYR A 164 6.37 6.12 -19.92
CA TYR A 164 5.69 5.32 -18.91
C TYR A 164 4.54 4.50 -19.46
N HIS A 165 4.24 4.64 -20.76
CA HIS A 165 3.16 3.94 -21.47
C HIS A 165 1.80 4.01 -20.74
N VAL A 166 1.51 5.15 -20.12
CA VAL A 166 0.24 5.47 -19.46
C VAL A 166 -0.57 6.46 -20.30
N GLU A 167 -1.88 6.43 -20.14
CA GLU A 167 -2.81 7.34 -20.85
C GLU A 167 -3.66 8.16 -19.87
#